data_13e809fd68c404eaedc32ac7109e329b
#
_entry.id   13e809fd68c404eaedc32ac7109e329b
#
_cell.length_a   1.000
_cell.length_b   1.000
_cell.length_c   1.000
_cell.angle_alpha   90.00
_cell.angle_beta   90.00
_cell.angle_gamma   90.00
#
_symmetry.space_group_name_H-M   'P 1'
#
loop_
_entity.id
_entity.type
_entity.pdbx_description
1 polymer ?
#
loop_
_entity_poly.entity_id
_entity_poly.type
_entity_poly.pdbx_seq_one_letter_code
_entity_poly.pdbx_strand_id
1 'polypeptide(L)'
;MLIGSAVVVCLALIMTALVYTGVVMPTRLFAAKYDVRGIDVSHHNGTVDWPRVAEQDIDFAWIKATEGSAHVDTRFAANWDEAQRAGIATGAYHFMSFESPGTDQAHNMIATVPRVTGTLAPVVDLEPYGSFKGNLPPATEVRAILDPLLAKLEAHYGIAPVIYTTPSAYRAYLIDLYPDNPIWFRSVAWPPRVPDGRDWTVWQYSNRDRLDGVDSADEAYVDMNVLSDDASLDELTVR
;
A
#
# COMPACT_ATOMS: atom_id res chain seq x y z
N MET A 1 6.72 -47.55 -6.37
CA MET A 1 6.83 -46.48 -5.36
C MET A 1 7.79 -45.37 -5.79
N LEU A 2 9.00 -45.63 -6.31
CA LEU A 2 9.99 -44.59 -6.70
C LEU A 2 9.51 -43.57 -7.77
N ILE A 3 8.74 -44.01 -8.76
CA ILE A 3 8.23 -43.17 -9.85
C ILE A 3 7.20 -42.15 -9.31
N GLY A 4 6.32 -42.58 -8.41
CA GLY A 4 5.34 -41.67 -7.80
C GLY A 4 5.98 -40.59 -6.94
N SER A 5 7.05 -40.92 -6.19
CA SER A 5 7.79 -39.96 -5.37
C SER A 5 8.54 -38.93 -6.25
N ALA A 6 9.13 -39.35 -7.37
CA ALA A 6 9.81 -38.46 -8.29
C ALA A 6 8.83 -37.46 -8.95
N VAL A 7 7.65 -37.90 -9.35
CA VAL A 7 6.60 -37.03 -9.91
C VAL A 7 6.14 -35.98 -8.89
N VAL A 8 5.91 -36.37 -7.63
CA VAL A 8 5.50 -35.43 -6.57
C VAL A 8 6.59 -34.37 -6.32
N VAL A 9 7.86 -34.78 -6.28
CA VAL A 9 8.98 -33.85 -6.10
C VAL A 9 9.08 -32.87 -7.28
N CYS A 10 8.95 -33.35 -8.53
CA CYS A 10 8.96 -32.48 -9.70
C CYS A 10 7.80 -31.46 -9.69
N LEU A 11 6.59 -31.88 -9.33
CA LEU A 11 5.43 -31.00 -9.23
C LEU A 11 5.62 -29.95 -8.11
N ALA A 12 6.19 -30.33 -6.99
CA ALA A 12 6.51 -29.40 -5.90
C ALA A 12 7.56 -28.35 -6.35
N LEU A 13 8.61 -28.78 -7.06
CA LEU A 13 9.64 -27.87 -7.57
C LEU A 13 9.06 -26.91 -8.64
N ILE A 14 8.20 -27.41 -9.53
CA ILE A 14 7.52 -26.58 -10.53
C ILE A 14 6.63 -25.56 -9.84
N MET A 15 5.82 -25.98 -8.86
CA MET A 15 4.96 -25.06 -8.12
C MET A 15 5.78 -24.01 -7.36
N THR A 16 6.87 -24.43 -6.72
CA THR A 16 7.79 -23.49 -6.04
C THR A 16 8.37 -22.49 -7.03
N ALA A 17 8.77 -22.93 -8.22
CA ALA A 17 9.28 -22.04 -9.27
C ALA A 17 8.18 -21.09 -9.77
N LEU A 18 6.94 -21.55 -9.97
CA LEU A 18 5.81 -20.73 -10.38
C LEU A 18 5.44 -19.67 -9.34
N VAL A 19 5.52 -20.02 -8.06
CA VAL A 19 5.33 -19.05 -6.95
C VAL A 19 6.50 -18.08 -6.89
N TYR A 20 7.73 -18.56 -6.99
CA TYR A 20 8.93 -17.72 -6.96
C TYR A 20 8.98 -16.72 -8.12
N THR A 21 8.56 -17.14 -9.32
CA THR A 21 8.48 -16.28 -10.51
C THR A 21 7.23 -15.38 -10.50
N GLY A 22 6.32 -15.56 -9.53
CA GLY A 22 5.09 -14.78 -9.42
C GLY A 22 4.02 -15.13 -10.47
N VAL A 23 4.18 -16.25 -11.18
CA VAL A 23 3.13 -16.77 -12.09
C VAL A 23 1.93 -17.27 -11.31
N VAL A 24 2.16 -17.89 -10.16
CA VAL A 24 1.13 -18.31 -9.21
C VAL A 24 1.31 -17.50 -7.94
N MET A 25 0.27 -16.76 -7.57
CA MET A 25 0.21 -15.97 -6.32
C MET A 25 -0.79 -16.64 -5.37
N PRO A 26 -0.33 -17.48 -4.42
CA PRO A 26 -1.23 -18.16 -3.49
C PRO A 26 -2.09 -17.20 -2.66
N THR A 27 -1.57 -16.01 -2.42
CA THR A 27 -2.25 -14.93 -1.69
C THR A 27 -3.59 -14.54 -2.29
N ARG A 28 -3.76 -14.62 -3.63
CA ARG A 28 -5.05 -14.37 -4.29
C ARG A 28 -6.17 -15.28 -3.79
N LEU A 29 -5.86 -16.57 -3.53
CA LEU A 29 -6.84 -17.53 -3.00
C LEU A 29 -7.27 -17.16 -1.58
N PHE A 30 -6.34 -16.67 -0.77
CA PHE A 30 -6.63 -16.22 0.59
C PHE A 30 -7.31 -14.85 0.63
N ALA A 31 -6.96 -13.96 -0.30
CA ALA A 31 -7.57 -12.65 -0.43
C ALA A 31 -9.00 -12.71 -0.99
N ALA A 32 -9.35 -13.76 -1.73
CA ALA A 32 -10.66 -13.93 -2.36
C ALA A 32 -11.86 -13.97 -1.39
N LYS A 33 -11.61 -14.18 -0.09
CA LYS A 33 -12.68 -14.20 0.93
C LYS A 33 -13.07 -12.78 1.42
N TYR A 34 -12.27 -11.77 1.15
CA TYR A 34 -12.54 -10.39 1.56
C TYR A 34 -13.34 -9.69 0.47
N ASP A 35 -14.41 -9.03 0.86
CA ASP A 35 -15.37 -8.42 -0.07
C ASP A 35 -14.91 -7.05 -0.57
N VAL A 36 -14.23 -6.25 0.28
CA VAL A 36 -13.81 -4.89 -0.06
C VAL A 36 -12.40 -4.91 -0.66
N ARG A 37 -12.30 -4.51 -1.92
CA ARG A 37 -11.08 -4.58 -2.72
C ARG A 37 -10.61 -3.23 -3.18
N GLY A 38 -9.30 -3.06 -3.27
CA GLY A 38 -8.71 -1.83 -3.75
C GLY A 38 -7.40 -2.02 -4.48
N ILE A 39 -6.92 -0.91 -5.00
CA ILE A 39 -5.62 -0.81 -5.67
C ILE A 39 -4.80 0.33 -5.07
N ASP A 40 -3.51 0.28 -5.30
CA ASP A 40 -2.67 1.46 -5.16
C ASP A 40 -1.91 1.73 -6.45
N VAL A 41 -1.82 3.01 -6.81
CA VAL A 41 -1.26 3.45 -8.09
C VAL A 41 -0.37 4.68 -7.93
N SER A 42 0.55 4.83 -8.90
CA SER A 42 1.43 5.98 -9.04
C SER A 42 1.59 6.36 -10.52
N HIS A 43 2.45 7.33 -10.82
CA HIS A 43 2.81 7.67 -12.20
C HIS A 43 3.38 6.48 -13.00
N HIS A 44 3.95 5.48 -12.34
CA HIS A 44 4.47 4.29 -13.00
C HIS A 44 3.37 3.48 -13.72
N ASN A 45 2.15 3.52 -13.22
CA ASN A 45 0.99 2.87 -13.85
C ASN A 45 0.47 3.63 -15.08
N GLY A 46 1.10 4.75 -15.45
CA GLY A 46 0.74 5.54 -16.63
C GLY A 46 -0.65 6.19 -16.52
N THR A 47 -1.40 6.12 -17.60
CA THR A 47 -2.79 6.61 -17.61
C THR A 47 -3.72 5.49 -17.22
N VAL A 48 -4.57 5.75 -16.22
CA VAL A 48 -5.57 4.80 -15.72
C VAL A 48 -6.94 5.18 -16.26
N ASP A 49 -7.64 4.23 -16.86
CA ASP A 49 -9.05 4.36 -17.24
C ASP A 49 -9.93 4.03 -16.03
N TRP A 50 -10.14 5.01 -15.17
CA TRP A 50 -10.86 4.85 -13.90
C TRP A 50 -12.30 4.35 -14.04
N PRO A 51 -13.10 4.80 -15.03
CA PRO A 51 -14.41 4.20 -15.32
C PRO A 51 -14.33 2.68 -15.54
N ARG A 52 -13.33 2.22 -16.29
CA ARG A 52 -13.13 0.80 -16.56
C ARG A 52 -12.62 0.04 -15.33
N VAL A 53 -11.80 0.68 -14.50
CA VAL A 53 -11.36 0.12 -13.21
C VAL A 53 -12.56 -0.07 -12.27
N ALA A 54 -13.46 0.90 -12.20
CA ALA A 54 -14.65 0.85 -11.34
C ALA A 54 -15.66 -0.26 -11.75
N GLU A 55 -15.60 -0.76 -12.98
CA GLU A 55 -16.42 -1.89 -13.43
C GLU A 55 -15.92 -3.26 -12.94
N GLN A 56 -14.76 -3.32 -12.23
CA GLN A 56 -14.05 -4.57 -11.92
C GLN A 56 -13.98 -4.88 -10.42
N ASP A 57 -15.02 -4.57 -9.64
CA ASP A 57 -15.10 -4.80 -8.21
C ASP A 57 -13.94 -4.15 -7.44
N ILE A 58 -13.63 -2.89 -7.77
CA ILE A 58 -12.67 -2.04 -7.06
C ILE A 58 -13.43 -0.98 -6.27
N ASP A 59 -13.40 -1.09 -4.95
CA ASP A 59 -14.12 -0.22 -4.03
C ASP A 59 -13.30 1.01 -3.63
N PHE A 60 -11.96 0.86 -3.52
CA PHE A 60 -11.09 1.93 -3.08
C PHE A 60 -9.76 1.97 -3.83
N ALA A 61 -9.13 3.15 -3.79
CA ALA A 61 -7.79 3.35 -4.33
C ALA A 61 -6.97 4.31 -3.46
N TRP A 62 -5.70 3.99 -3.20
CA TRP A 62 -4.72 4.95 -2.74
C TRP A 62 -3.77 5.35 -3.86
N ILE A 63 -3.64 6.66 -4.06
CA ILE A 63 -2.91 7.27 -5.16
C ILE A 63 -1.66 7.95 -4.62
N LYS A 64 -0.49 7.65 -5.21
CA LYS A 64 0.75 8.35 -4.86
C LYS A 64 0.57 9.86 -5.08
N ALA A 65 0.77 10.63 -4.02
CA ALA A 65 0.71 12.08 -4.10
C ALA A 65 2.11 12.68 -4.06
N THR A 66 2.91 12.26 -3.11
CA THR A 66 4.21 12.89 -2.85
C THR A 66 5.26 11.88 -2.39
N GLU A 67 6.52 12.30 -2.47
CA GLU A 67 7.67 11.57 -1.95
C GLU A 67 8.67 12.56 -1.35
N GLY A 68 9.16 12.28 -0.15
CA GLY A 68 10.09 13.15 0.53
C GLY A 68 9.57 14.59 0.67
N SER A 69 10.48 15.54 0.80
CA SER A 69 10.11 16.93 1.10
C SER A 69 9.68 17.77 -0.10
N ALA A 70 9.80 17.28 -1.35
CA ALA A 70 9.60 18.14 -2.52
C ALA A 70 9.02 17.44 -3.76
N HIS A 71 9.08 16.12 -3.86
CA HIS A 71 8.58 15.43 -5.05
C HIS A 71 7.05 15.30 -5.00
N VAL A 72 6.39 15.66 -6.10
CA VAL A 72 4.96 15.47 -6.34
C VAL A 72 4.79 14.50 -7.50
N ASP A 73 3.95 13.48 -7.32
CA ASP A 73 3.66 12.52 -8.38
C ASP A 73 2.95 13.20 -9.55
N THR A 74 3.49 13.02 -10.75
CA THR A 74 3.03 13.72 -11.96
C THR A 74 1.62 13.34 -12.40
N ARG A 75 1.11 12.21 -11.94
CA ARG A 75 -0.24 11.71 -12.26
C ARG A 75 -1.24 11.93 -11.12
N PHE A 76 -0.78 12.40 -9.96
CA PHE A 76 -1.64 12.52 -8.78
C PHE A 76 -2.94 13.26 -9.07
N ALA A 77 -2.87 14.47 -9.57
CA ALA A 77 -4.06 15.30 -9.75
C ALA A 77 -5.08 14.66 -10.71
N ALA A 78 -4.61 14.07 -11.80
CA ALA A 78 -5.48 13.39 -12.76
C ALA A 78 -6.14 12.15 -12.13
N ASN A 79 -5.33 11.27 -11.52
CA ASN A 79 -5.84 10.06 -10.88
C ASN A 79 -6.80 10.37 -9.73
N TRP A 80 -6.48 11.37 -8.90
CA TRP A 80 -7.32 11.83 -7.79
C TRP A 80 -8.70 12.26 -8.25
N ASP A 81 -8.75 13.11 -9.26
CA ASP A 81 -10.01 13.62 -9.79
C ASP A 81 -10.84 12.56 -10.54
N GLU A 82 -10.17 11.71 -11.31
CA GLU A 82 -10.84 10.73 -12.16
C GLU A 82 -11.36 9.53 -11.35
N ALA A 83 -10.60 9.05 -10.35
CA ALA A 83 -11.04 7.98 -9.44
C ALA A 83 -12.30 8.38 -8.66
N GLN A 84 -12.34 9.60 -8.12
CA GLN A 84 -13.53 10.11 -7.42
C GLN A 84 -14.73 10.25 -8.35
N ARG A 85 -14.54 10.73 -9.60
CA ARG A 85 -15.63 10.79 -10.59
C ARG A 85 -16.14 9.40 -10.97
N ALA A 86 -15.29 8.39 -10.93
CA ALA A 86 -15.68 7.00 -11.18
C ALA A 86 -16.39 6.34 -9.99
N GLY A 87 -16.48 7.04 -8.83
CA GLY A 87 -17.16 6.56 -7.64
C GLY A 87 -16.31 5.66 -6.75
N ILE A 88 -15.00 5.60 -6.99
CA ILE A 88 -14.05 4.82 -6.16
C ILE A 88 -13.70 5.64 -4.91
N ALA A 89 -13.77 5.02 -3.72
CA ALA A 89 -13.30 5.65 -2.49
C ALA A 89 -11.79 5.94 -2.60
N THR A 90 -11.42 7.22 -2.57
CA THR A 90 -10.08 7.66 -2.95
C THR A 90 -9.31 8.22 -1.77
N GLY A 91 -8.07 7.78 -1.60
CA GLY A 91 -7.08 8.30 -0.66
C GLY A 91 -5.76 8.63 -1.35
N ALA A 92 -4.87 9.27 -0.61
CA ALA A 92 -3.53 9.61 -1.08
C ALA A 92 -2.46 8.99 -0.21
N TYR A 93 -1.34 8.59 -0.81
CA TYR A 93 -0.18 8.16 -0.05
C TYR A 93 1.06 9.03 -0.30
N HIS A 94 1.84 9.16 0.75
CA HIS A 94 3.13 9.81 0.79
C HIS A 94 4.22 8.76 0.95
N PHE A 95 5.14 8.67 0.01
CA PHE A 95 6.31 7.82 0.13
C PHE A 95 7.34 8.50 1.03
N MET A 96 7.54 7.93 2.22
CA MET A 96 8.41 8.52 3.22
C MET A 96 9.90 8.39 2.86
N SER A 97 10.60 9.50 2.82
CA SER A 97 12.05 9.53 2.66
C SER A 97 12.76 9.45 4.01
N PHE A 98 13.82 8.65 4.08
CA PHE A 98 14.73 8.64 5.23
C PHE A 98 15.75 9.79 5.20
N GLU A 99 15.73 10.64 4.16
CA GLU A 99 16.75 11.65 3.88
C GLU A 99 16.26 13.09 4.08
N SER A 100 15.02 13.28 4.54
CA SER A 100 14.46 14.62 4.77
C SER A 100 13.60 14.67 6.04
N PRO A 101 13.50 15.85 6.70
CA PRO A 101 12.70 15.99 7.92
C PRO A 101 11.24 15.67 7.71
N GLY A 102 10.62 14.95 8.66
CA GLY A 102 9.21 14.58 8.58
C GLY A 102 8.26 15.77 8.53
N THR A 103 8.64 16.89 9.15
CA THR A 103 7.86 18.14 9.05
C THR A 103 7.77 18.69 7.64
N ASP A 104 8.85 18.59 6.87
CA ASP A 104 8.91 19.10 5.50
C ASP A 104 8.17 18.14 4.55
N GLN A 105 8.27 16.83 4.81
CA GLN A 105 7.49 15.79 4.12
C GLN A 105 5.99 15.99 4.34
N ALA A 106 5.56 16.25 5.59
CA ALA A 106 4.16 16.57 5.89
C ALA A 106 3.70 17.83 5.14
N HIS A 107 4.52 18.88 5.09
CA HIS A 107 4.19 20.10 4.35
C HIS A 107 4.01 19.83 2.85
N ASN A 108 4.88 18.99 2.26
CA ASN A 108 4.76 18.59 0.86
C ASN A 108 3.43 17.88 0.59
N MET A 109 3.05 16.90 1.44
CA MET A 109 1.78 16.19 1.28
C MET A 109 0.57 17.11 1.50
N ILE A 110 0.58 17.93 2.54
CA ILE A 110 -0.52 18.86 2.87
C ILE A 110 -0.72 19.92 1.76
N ALA A 111 0.36 20.37 1.14
CA ALA A 111 0.28 21.33 0.03
C ALA A 111 -0.26 20.71 -1.26
N THR A 112 -0.15 19.37 -1.40
CA THR A 112 -0.50 18.65 -2.62
C THR A 112 -1.88 18.04 -2.54
N VAL A 113 -2.24 17.44 -1.38
CA VAL A 113 -3.47 16.67 -1.20
C VAL A 113 -4.54 17.53 -0.50
N PRO A 114 -5.66 17.83 -1.16
CA PRO A 114 -6.72 18.62 -0.53
C PRO A 114 -7.38 17.83 0.61
N ARG A 115 -7.74 18.52 1.70
CA ARG A 115 -8.61 17.95 2.73
C ARG A 115 -10.05 18.01 2.25
N VAL A 116 -10.61 16.85 1.91
CA VAL A 116 -11.98 16.71 1.43
C VAL A 116 -12.71 15.67 2.29
N THR A 117 -13.86 16.05 2.85
CA THR A 117 -14.74 15.10 3.54
C THR A 117 -15.17 13.98 2.60
N GLY A 118 -15.10 12.75 3.05
CA GLY A 118 -15.46 11.57 2.25
C GLY A 118 -14.27 10.92 1.55
N THR A 119 -13.08 11.53 1.56
CA THR A 119 -11.86 10.86 1.08
C THR A 119 -11.23 9.98 2.16
N LEU A 120 -10.47 9.00 1.78
CA LEU A 120 -9.80 8.09 2.71
C LEU A 120 -8.64 8.81 3.44
N ALA A 121 -8.35 8.32 4.63
CA ALA A 121 -7.23 8.78 5.45
C ALA A 121 -5.92 8.82 4.66
N PRO A 122 -5.06 9.81 4.92
CA PRO A 122 -3.74 9.87 4.31
C PRO A 122 -2.92 8.65 4.71
N VAL A 123 -2.07 8.18 3.81
CA VAL A 123 -1.17 7.06 4.06
C VAL A 123 0.26 7.55 4.09
N VAL A 124 1.02 7.05 5.06
CA VAL A 124 2.49 7.15 5.08
C VAL A 124 3.06 5.79 4.69
N ASP A 125 3.74 5.75 3.55
CA ASP A 125 4.43 4.56 3.05
C ASP A 125 5.83 4.50 3.65
N LEU A 126 5.96 3.59 4.63
CA LEU A 126 7.19 3.32 5.36
C LEU A 126 7.80 2.01 4.88
N GLU A 127 8.67 2.08 3.90
CA GLU A 127 9.38 0.93 3.37
C GLU A 127 10.86 1.23 3.05
N PRO A 128 11.75 0.24 3.09
CA PRO A 128 13.13 0.42 2.67
C PRO A 128 13.25 0.56 1.15
N TYR A 129 13.95 1.58 0.69
CA TYR A 129 14.20 1.84 -0.74
C TYR A 129 15.70 2.01 -1.02
N GLY A 130 16.08 1.95 -2.29
CA GLY A 130 17.45 2.19 -2.73
C GLY A 130 18.50 1.41 -1.94
N SER A 131 19.50 2.11 -1.40
CA SER A 131 20.57 1.56 -0.56
C SER A 131 20.07 1.11 0.83
N PHE A 132 18.93 1.61 1.28
CA PHE A 132 18.33 1.26 2.57
C PHE A 132 17.72 -0.15 2.60
N LYS A 133 17.48 -0.78 1.44
CA LYS A 133 17.00 -2.18 1.37
C LYS A 133 17.94 -3.18 2.04
N GLY A 134 19.24 -2.90 2.04
CA GLY A 134 20.25 -3.74 2.66
C GLY A 134 20.86 -3.18 3.95
N ASN A 135 20.57 -1.93 4.27
CA ASN A 135 21.12 -1.23 5.41
C ASN A 135 20.10 -0.27 6.00
N LEU A 136 19.23 -0.80 6.85
CA LEU A 136 18.15 -0.03 7.48
C LEU A 136 18.72 1.07 8.39
N PRO A 137 18.21 2.32 8.34
CA PRO A 137 18.58 3.37 9.27
C PRO A 137 18.23 2.98 10.72
N PRO A 138 18.93 3.55 11.71
CA PRO A 138 18.57 3.36 13.12
C PRO A 138 17.13 3.76 13.42
N ALA A 139 16.43 2.98 14.26
CA ALA A 139 15.03 3.24 14.58
C ALA A 139 14.79 4.62 15.21
N THR A 140 15.77 5.16 15.92
CA THR A 140 15.71 6.52 16.49
C THR A 140 15.69 7.61 15.41
N GLU A 141 16.44 7.42 14.33
CA GLU A 141 16.46 8.37 13.20
C GLU A 141 15.14 8.31 12.41
N VAL A 142 14.65 7.09 12.16
CA VAL A 142 13.36 6.91 11.45
C VAL A 142 12.21 7.48 12.27
N ARG A 143 12.19 7.28 13.60
CA ARG A 143 11.18 7.88 14.48
C ARG A 143 11.24 9.40 14.49
N ALA A 144 12.42 9.99 14.48
CA ALA A 144 12.56 11.44 14.42
C ALA A 144 11.97 12.06 13.13
N ILE A 145 11.79 11.24 12.08
CA ILE A 145 11.10 11.62 10.84
C ILE A 145 9.61 11.26 10.91
N LEU A 146 9.29 10.03 11.30
CA LEU A 146 7.93 9.49 11.26
C LEU A 146 6.98 10.18 12.26
N ASP A 147 7.43 10.41 13.50
CA ASP A 147 6.60 11.02 14.56
C ASP A 147 6.04 12.40 14.14
N PRO A 148 6.86 13.39 13.73
CA PRO A 148 6.33 14.68 13.31
C PRO A 148 5.56 14.63 11.98
N LEU A 149 5.86 13.68 11.10
CA LEU A 149 5.10 13.46 9.86
C LEU A 149 3.67 13.01 10.19
N LEU A 150 3.51 11.94 10.96
CA LEU A 150 2.19 11.44 11.36
C LEU A 150 1.39 12.49 12.13
N ALA A 151 1.99 13.12 13.13
CA ALA A 151 1.31 14.12 13.95
C ALA A 151 0.79 15.32 13.15
N LYS A 152 1.57 15.80 12.16
CA LYS A 152 1.13 16.91 11.30
C LYS A 152 0.03 16.50 10.33
N LEU A 153 0.11 15.31 9.75
CA LEU A 153 -0.93 14.80 8.86
C LEU A 153 -2.24 14.59 9.63
N GLU A 154 -2.19 13.98 10.81
CA GLU A 154 -3.35 13.79 11.67
C GLU A 154 -3.99 15.12 12.08
N ALA A 155 -3.19 16.10 12.52
CA ALA A 155 -3.68 17.41 12.87
C ALA A 155 -4.35 18.15 11.70
N HIS A 156 -3.87 17.93 10.46
CA HIS A 156 -4.41 18.58 9.28
C HIS A 156 -5.68 17.87 8.78
N TYR A 157 -5.67 16.54 8.65
CA TYR A 157 -6.79 15.79 8.08
C TYR A 157 -7.86 15.41 9.11
N GLY A 158 -7.54 15.46 10.40
CA GLY A 158 -8.47 15.16 11.50
C GLY A 158 -8.72 13.67 11.69
N ILE A 159 -7.84 12.83 11.16
CA ILE A 159 -7.86 11.37 11.27
C ILE A 159 -6.43 10.83 11.32
N ALA A 160 -6.20 9.77 12.08
CA ALA A 160 -4.91 9.12 12.17
C ALA A 160 -4.48 8.58 10.78
N PRO A 161 -3.27 8.90 10.29
CA PRO A 161 -2.77 8.35 9.04
C PRO A 161 -2.65 6.83 9.08
N VAL A 162 -2.97 6.18 7.98
CA VAL A 162 -2.64 4.76 7.78
C VAL A 162 -1.14 4.62 7.57
N ILE A 163 -0.51 3.61 8.18
CA ILE A 163 0.89 3.30 7.94
C ILE A 163 0.97 2.08 7.01
N TYR A 164 1.35 2.31 5.74
CA TYR A 164 1.76 1.22 4.86
C TYR A 164 3.16 0.77 5.22
N THR A 165 3.38 -0.56 5.24
CA THR A 165 4.68 -1.09 5.63
C THR A 165 4.94 -2.50 5.10
N THR A 166 6.22 -2.81 4.98
CA THR A 166 6.72 -4.17 4.69
C THR A 166 7.05 -4.91 5.98
N PRO A 167 7.15 -6.27 5.96
CA PRO A 167 7.54 -7.04 7.14
C PRO A 167 8.89 -6.64 7.75
N SER A 168 9.83 -6.16 6.94
CA SER A 168 11.14 -5.70 7.41
C SER A 168 11.06 -4.36 8.13
N ALA A 169 10.36 -3.39 7.54
CA ALA A 169 10.16 -2.08 8.15
C ALA A 169 9.33 -2.18 9.43
N TYR A 170 8.29 -2.99 9.44
CA TYR A 170 7.47 -3.21 10.64
C TYR A 170 8.33 -3.70 11.82
N ARG A 171 9.13 -4.75 11.60
CA ARG A 171 10.02 -5.28 12.65
C ARG A 171 11.04 -4.27 13.13
N ALA A 172 11.52 -3.41 12.26
CA ALA A 172 12.53 -2.42 12.61
C ALA A 172 11.96 -1.21 13.35
N TYR A 173 10.71 -0.81 13.06
CA TYR A 173 10.25 0.53 13.41
C TYR A 173 8.89 0.59 14.12
N LEU A 174 8.03 -0.42 14.00
CA LEU A 174 6.62 -0.31 14.40
C LEU A 174 6.20 -1.24 15.55
N ILE A 175 7.04 -2.19 15.97
CA ILE A 175 6.70 -3.14 17.05
C ILE A 175 6.28 -2.37 18.32
N ASP A 176 5.08 -2.67 18.82
CA ASP A 176 4.46 -2.06 20.01
C ASP A 176 4.34 -0.52 19.96
N LEU A 177 4.40 0.07 18.75
CA LEU A 177 4.33 1.52 18.53
C LEU A 177 3.15 1.89 17.64
N TYR A 178 2.73 3.15 17.72
CA TYR A 178 1.65 3.74 16.91
C TYR A 178 0.33 2.94 16.98
N PRO A 179 -0.23 2.69 18.18
CA PRO A 179 -1.40 1.83 18.38
C PRO A 179 -2.66 2.36 17.69
N ASP A 180 -2.75 3.67 17.53
CA ASP A 180 -3.92 4.34 16.95
C ASP A 180 -3.86 4.45 15.42
N ASN A 181 -2.72 4.14 14.81
CA ASN A 181 -2.57 4.19 13.36
C ASN A 181 -2.99 2.86 12.73
N PRO A 182 -3.95 2.84 11.79
CA PRO A 182 -4.29 1.65 11.02
C PRO A 182 -3.08 1.13 10.24
N ILE A 183 -2.94 -0.19 10.12
CA ILE A 183 -1.82 -0.81 9.40
C ILE A 183 -2.25 -1.34 8.04
N TRP A 184 -1.59 -0.86 7.02
CA TRP A 184 -1.62 -1.44 5.68
C TRP A 184 -0.38 -2.30 5.48
N PHE A 185 -0.57 -3.62 5.57
CA PHE A 185 0.54 -4.56 5.62
C PHE A 185 0.78 -5.22 4.26
N ARG A 186 1.99 -5.08 3.72
CA ARG A 186 2.40 -5.75 2.49
C ARG A 186 2.82 -7.19 2.76
N SER A 187 2.11 -8.15 2.19
CA SER A 187 2.48 -9.56 2.25
C SER A 187 2.02 -10.29 0.99
N VAL A 188 2.88 -10.36 -0.02
CA VAL A 188 2.55 -10.88 -1.35
C VAL A 188 2.86 -12.38 -1.54
N ALA A 189 3.42 -13.03 -0.53
CA ALA A 189 3.72 -14.47 -0.56
C ALA A 189 2.75 -15.31 0.28
N TRP A 190 2.31 -14.78 1.44
CA TRP A 190 1.44 -15.46 2.41
C TRP A 190 0.45 -14.48 3.03
N PRO A 191 -0.68 -14.96 3.61
CA PRO A 191 -1.54 -14.11 4.43
C PRO A 191 -0.75 -13.34 5.50
N PRO A 192 -1.12 -12.10 5.79
CA PRO A 192 -0.34 -11.26 6.69
C PRO A 192 -0.31 -11.83 8.11
N ARG A 193 0.86 -11.73 8.72
CA ARG A 193 1.06 -11.96 10.14
C ARG A 193 1.89 -10.81 10.66
N VAL A 194 1.21 -9.88 11.33
CA VAL A 194 1.88 -8.75 11.95
C VAL A 194 2.73 -9.26 13.12
N PRO A 195 4.01 -8.87 13.23
CA PRO A 195 4.97 -9.51 14.13
C PRO A 195 4.65 -9.44 15.63
N ASP A 196 3.98 -8.40 16.10
CA ASP A 196 3.55 -8.21 17.50
C ASP A 196 2.12 -8.74 17.76
N GLY A 197 1.48 -9.36 16.77
CA GLY A 197 0.13 -9.92 16.87
C GLY A 197 -1.01 -8.92 16.74
N ARG A 198 -0.72 -7.66 16.44
CA ARG A 198 -1.68 -6.62 16.13
C ARG A 198 -2.44 -6.94 14.85
N ASP A 199 -3.70 -6.54 14.77
CA ASP A 199 -4.50 -6.68 13.56
C ASP A 199 -4.02 -5.71 12.47
N TRP A 200 -4.14 -6.17 11.23
CA TRP A 200 -3.95 -5.33 10.05
C TRP A 200 -5.30 -4.80 9.57
N THR A 201 -5.30 -3.61 9.00
CA THR A 201 -6.51 -2.97 8.46
C THR A 201 -6.62 -3.20 6.96
N VAL A 202 -5.52 -3.05 6.23
CA VAL A 202 -5.44 -3.29 4.79
C VAL A 202 -4.30 -4.27 4.50
N TRP A 203 -4.54 -5.16 3.58
CA TRP A 203 -3.54 -6.13 3.12
C TRP A 203 -3.24 -5.95 1.64
N GLN A 204 -2.00 -5.53 1.31
CA GLN A 204 -1.51 -5.62 -0.06
C GLN A 204 -1.08 -7.07 -0.32
N TYR A 205 -1.91 -7.80 -1.06
CA TYR A 205 -1.75 -9.23 -1.27
C TYR A 205 -1.05 -9.58 -2.57
N SER A 206 -0.98 -8.66 -3.51
CA SER A 206 -0.35 -8.87 -4.80
C SER A 206 0.27 -7.57 -5.32
N ASN A 207 1.40 -7.70 -6.02
CA ASN A 207 2.04 -6.64 -6.77
C ASN A 207 2.27 -7.06 -8.23
N ARG A 208 1.50 -8.01 -8.73
CA ARG A 208 1.63 -8.58 -10.07
C ARG A 208 0.26 -8.95 -10.66
N ASP A 209 -0.76 -8.20 -10.31
CA ASP A 209 -2.06 -8.34 -10.93
C ASP A 209 -2.16 -7.48 -12.20
N ARG A 210 -3.09 -7.84 -13.04
CA ARG A 210 -3.46 -7.05 -14.21
C ARG A 210 -4.92 -6.66 -14.06
N LEU A 211 -5.20 -5.41 -14.32
CA LEU A 211 -6.53 -4.84 -14.27
C LEU A 211 -6.80 -4.13 -15.59
N ASP A 212 -7.94 -4.37 -16.17
CA ASP A 212 -8.34 -3.68 -17.39
C ASP A 212 -8.43 -2.17 -17.12
N GLY A 213 -7.87 -1.37 -18.00
CA GLY A 213 -7.78 0.07 -17.80
C GLY A 213 -6.52 0.55 -17.08
N VAL A 214 -5.64 -0.38 -16.64
CA VAL A 214 -4.30 -0.06 -16.16
C VAL A 214 -3.29 -0.68 -17.11
N ASP A 215 -2.96 0.06 -18.16
CA ASP A 215 -2.02 -0.37 -19.20
C ASP A 215 -0.87 0.64 -19.30
N SER A 216 0.22 0.35 -18.65
CA SER A 216 1.45 1.14 -18.76
C SER A 216 2.57 0.36 -19.43
N ALA A 217 3.36 1.05 -20.24
CA ALA A 217 4.59 0.51 -20.80
C ALA A 217 5.68 0.34 -19.71
N ASP A 218 5.60 1.15 -18.65
CA ASP A 218 6.61 1.17 -17.58
C ASP A 218 6.30 0.14 -16.49
N GLU A 219 5.02 -0.08 -16.18
CA GLU A 219 4.57 -1.07 -15.19
C GLU A 219 3.32 -1.80 -15.65
N ALA A 220 3.50 -3.04 -16.10
CA ALA A 220 2.40 -3.88 -16.62
C ALA A 220 1.51 -4.48 -15.51
N TYR A 221 1.80 -4.19 -14.26
CA TYR A 221 1.13 -4.75 -13.09
C TYR A 221 0.58 -3.65 -12.18
N VAL A 222 -0.46 -4.00 -11.43
CA VAL A 222 -1.06 -3.16 -10.40
C VAL A 222 -1.00 -3.87 -9.05
N ASP A 223 -0.82 -3.09 -8.01
CA ASP A 223 -0.86 -3.54 -6.63
C ASP A 223 -2.31 -3.71 -6.17
N MET A 224 -2.62 -4.91 -5.65
CA MET A 224 -3.97 -5.26 -5.21
C MET A 224 -4.05 -5.40 -3.71
N ASN A 225 -5.12 -4.85 -3.18
CA ASN A 225 -5.39 -4.73 -1.76
C ASN A 225 -6.76 -5.29 -1.37
N VAL A 226 -6.88 -5.68 -0.12
CA VAL A 226 -8.18 -5.98 0.52
C VAL A 226 -8.26 -5.30 1.88
N LEU A 227 -9.46 -4.92 2.27
CA LEU A 227 -9.77 -4.45 3.62
C LEU A 227 -10.03 -5.67 4.53
N SER A 228 -9.65 -5.57 5.80
CA SER A 228 -9.98 -6.57 6.82
C SER A 228 -11.48 -6.62 7.07
N ASP A 229 -12.01 -7.81 7.39
CA ASP A 229 -13.43 -7.99 7.77
C ASP A 229 -13.79 -7.21 9.07
N ASP A 230 -12.79 -6.88 9.87
CA ASP A 230 -12.95 -6.13 11.14
C ASP A 230 -12.84 -4.60 10.96
N ALA A 231 -12.70 -4.11 9.71
CA ALA A 231 -12.56 -2.69 9.37
C ALA A 231 -13.59 -2.25 8.33
N SER A 232 -13.89 -0.97 8.30
CA SER A 232 -14.73 -0.37 7.27
C SER A 232 -14.06 0.84 6.62
N LEU A 233 -14.40 1.13 5.35
CA LEU A 233 -13.90 2.33 4.68
C LEU A 233 -14.39 3.61 5.38
N ASP A 234 -15.58 3.58 6.01
CA ASP A 234 -16.13 4.72 6.74
C ASP A 234 -15.25 5.11 7.96
N GLU A 235 -14.63 4.13 8.62
CA GLU A 235 -13.69 4.37 9.72
C GLU A 235 -12.37 4.98 9.24
N LEU A 236 -12.04 4.79 7.98
CA LEU A 236 -10.86 5.36 7.33
C LEU A 236 -11.17 6.66 6.59
N THR A 237 -12.35 7.25 6.76
CA THR A 237 -12.80 8.41 5.97
C THR A 237 -12.63 9.71 6.73
N VAL A 238 -12.05 10.72 6.07
CA VAL A 238 -11.91 12.12 6.54
C VAL A 238 -13.30 12.72 6.73
N ARG A 239 -13.53 13.32 7.90
CA ARG A 239 -14.81 13.92 8.32
C ARG A 239 -14.77 15.44 8.30
#